data_a7a398c17156db60e7d517f44cf65253
#
_entry.id   a7a398c17156db60e7d517f44cf65253
#
_cell.length_a   1.000
_cell.length_b   1.000
_cell.length_c   1.000
_cell.angle_alpha   90.00
_cell.angle_beta   90.00
_cell.angle_gamma   90.00
#
_symmetry.space_group_name_H-M   'P 1'
#
loop_
_entity.id
_entity.type
_entity.pdbx_description
1 polymer ?
#
loop_
_entity_poly.entity_id
_entity_poly.type
_entity_poly.pdbx_seq_one_letter_code
_entity_poly.pdbx_strand_id
1 'polypeptide(L)'
;MQRRDTPDPSADLVLRGGTVHTLDQDDTTGTAIAIRHGRILRVGGDAEVTASIGRRTRVIDLDGRTVIPGINDSHLHATWLGAMWPNTVFGAMDAGAAAPPPVDGDPHDTSHSAPLLTTRAERRAAILRAGELIASLGITSYTEPGIGPGEDGGATGCFGQDVFDAYVELEAERRLTARVNVLALFGVLDGPSTLRDVTTGLRSLERETTRPTWLRVAGVKLFADGIPPMHQAWTRHRYPDGTSGGLLVAGLDEEERAENLRRMIVEANRLGYQVGIHATGDRTIDTAIAAVEDALRDSRAELRHYIIHGDLVGPGELARMATLGMGLNVQPGIAVKTASWLAAVLGDDVAASAWPIGEAARAGVSVSLSSDAPILAPDWRQGIADADAWLGAPLSGPTATADRMRALLRGYTVAPARQDGAEPWKGTLEPRKVADLCVLETDPLNVAASELPTVGVELTVVDGELVYEREPVYMR
;
A
#
# COMPACT_ATOMS: atom_id res chain seq x y z
N MET A 1 24.12 -28.04 -40.96
CA MET A 1 23.48 -28.65 -39.79
C MET A 1 23.52 -27.64 -38.66
N GLN A 2 22.52 -26.72 -38.59
CA GLN A 2 22.40 -25.71 -37.56
C GLN A 2 22.01 -26.46 -36.27
N ARG A 3 22.89 -26.37 -35.24
CA ARG A 3 22.50 -26.78 -33.87
C ARG A 3 21.31 -25.90 -33.48
N ARG A 4 20.16 -26.49 -33.24
CA ARG A 4 19.09 -25.82 -32.50
C ARG A 4 19.65 -25.57 -31.12
N ASP A 5 19.90 -24.29 -30.79
CA ASP A 5 20.18 -23.89 -29.42
C ASP A 5 18.97 -24.31 -28.57
N THR A 6 19.10 -25.40 -27.87
CA THR A 6 18.18 -25.68 -26.73
C THR A 6 18.36 -24.59 -25.74
N PRO A 7 17.27 -23.93 -25.27
CA PRO A 7 17.37 -22.88 -24.26
C PRO A 7 18.16 -23.41 -23.08
N ASP A 8 19.17 -22.66 -22.66
CA ASP A 8 19.95 -22.98 -21.48
C ASP A 8 19.01 -23.05 -20.27
N PRO A 9 18.87 -24.17 -19.57
CA PRO A 9 17.95 -24.32 -18.44
C PRO A 9 18.46 -23.60 -17.18
N SER A 10 19.63 -22.95 -17.23
CA SER A 10 20.24 -22.30 -16.10
C SER A 10 19.51 -21.03 -15.64
N ALA A 11 19.71 -20.66 -14.38
CA ALA A 11 19.23 -19.41 -13.80
C ALA A 11 20.03 -18.22 -14.36
N ASP A 12 19.39 -17.03 -14.35
CA ASP A 12 20.06 -15.77 -14.62
C ASP A 12 20.73 -15.22 -13.35
N LEU A 13 20.05 -15.42 -12.19
CA LEU A 13 20.52 -14.98 -10.87
C LEU A 13 20.30 -16.10 -9.85
N VAL A 14 21.27 -16.31 -8.96
CA VAL A 14 21.19 -17.20 -7.79
C VAL A 14 21.66 -16.43 -6.56
N LEU A 15 20.84 -16.44 -5.50
CA LEU A 15 21.24 -16.03 -4.16
C LEU A 15 21.35 -17.30 -3.31
N ARG A 16 22.43 -17.46 -2.51
CA ARG A 16 22.69 -18.68 -1.73
C ARG A 16 23.44 -18.38 -0.43
N GLY A 17 23.49 -19.37 0.47
CA GLY A 17 24.26 -19.25 1.72
C GLY A 17 23.63 -18.32 2.74
N GLY A 18 22.31 -18.25 2.79
CA GLY A 18 21.55 -17.47 3.77
C GLY A 18 20.25 -18.15 4.16
N THR A 19 19.23 -17.37 4.51
CA THR A 19 17.89 -17.85 4.78
C THR A 19 16.92 -17.26 3.74
N VAL A 20 15.97 -18.06 3.25
CA VAL A 20 14.92 -17.62 2.32
C VAL A 20 13.57 -17.97 2.92
N HIS A 21 12.80 -16.97 3.36
CA HIS A 21 11.42 -17.16 3.80
C HIS A 21 10.48 -16.90 2.64
N THR A 22 9.73 -17.90 2.21
CA THR A 22 8.81 -17.77 1.06
C THR A 22 7.54 -17.00 1.41
N LEU A 23 7.13 -17.01 2.68
CA LEU A 23 5.84 -16.53 3.19
C LEU A 23 4.63 -17.15 2.43
N ASP A 24 4.82 -18.30 1.80
CA ASP A 24 3.75 -19.11 1.22
C ASP A 24 2.83 -19.68 2.32
N GLN A 25 1.83 -20.46 1.92
CA GLN A 25 0.86 -21.02 2.85
C GLN A 25 1.50 -21.99 3.87
N ASP A 26 2.57 -22.66 3.48
CA ASP A 26 3.27 -23.67 4.29
C ASP A 26 4.46 -23.09 5.07
N ASP A 27 4.73 -21.78 4.98
CA ASP A 27 5.90 -21.12 5.57
C ASP A 27 7.23 -21.76 5.17
N THR A 28 7.32 -22.17 3.91
CA THR A 28 8.51 -22.84 3.36
C THR A 28 9.76 -21.98 3.55
N THR A 29 10.83 -22.61 4.00
CA THR A 29 12.13 -21.95 4.19
C THR A 29 13.20 -22.69 3.40
N GLY A 30 14.07 -21.96 2.71
CA GLY A 30 15.24 -22.46 1.99
C GLY A 30 16.51 -21.76 2.42
N THR A 31 17.66 -22.18 1.84
CA THR A 31 18.95 -21.50 2.00
C THR A 31 19.41 -20.79 0.72
N ALA A 32 18.69 -21.02 -0.39
CA ALA A 32 18.99 -20.41 -1.69
C ALA A 32 17.74 -20.25 -2.54
N ILE A 33 17.82 -19.32 -3.51
CA ILE A 33 16.81 -19.04 -4.52
C ILE A 33 17.46 -18.89 -5.90
N ALA A 34 16.88 -19.52 -6.92
CA ALA A 34 17.26 -19.35 -8.32
C ALA A 34 16.17 -18.59 -9.09
N ILE A 35 16.60 -17.67 -9.95
CA ILE A 35 15.75 -16.77 -10.72
C ILE A 35 16.09 -16.92 -12.20
N ARG A 36 15.06 -16.95 -13.05
CA ARG A 36 15.20 -16.98 -14.52
C ARG A 36 14.11 -16.15 -15.18
N HIS A 37 14.50 -15.26 -16.09
CA HIS A 37 13.59 -14.39 -16.85
C HIS A 37 12.63 -13.62 -15.94
N GLY A 38 13.15 -13.03 -14.86
CA GLY A 38 12.38 -12.27 -13.90
C GLY A 38 11.43 -13.10 -13.02
N ARG A 39 11.52 -14.43 -13.09
CA ARG A 39 10.64 -15.33 -12.32
C ARG A 39 11.45 -16.26 -11.41
N ILE A 40 10.86 -16.59 -10.27
CA ILE A 40 11.41 -17.58 -9.36
C ILE A 40 11.39 -18.94 -10.07
N LEU A 41 12.55 -19.51 -10.26
CA LEU A 41 12.73 -20.85 -10.80
C LEU A 41 12.57 -21.90 -9.71
N ARG A 42 13.18 -21.64 -8.52
CA ARG A 42 13.21 -22.56 -7.39
C ARG A 42 13.66 -21.84 -6.11
N VAL A 43 13.11 -22.25 -4.98
CA VAL A 43 13.64 -22.04 -3.63
C VAL A 43 13.95 -23.40 -3.05
N GLY A 44 15.07 -23.54 -2.33
CA GLY A 44 15.47 -24.80 -1.73
C GLY A 44 16.82 -24.73 -1.04
N GLY A 45 17.46 -25.89 -0.84
CA GLY A 45 18.81 -25.96 -0.29
C GLY A 45 19.90 -25.54 -1.30
N ASP A 46 21.05 -25.07 -0.80
CA ASP A 46 22.17 -24.62 -1.64
C ASP A 46 22.57 -25.65 -2.70
N ALA A 47 22.68 -26.93 -2.33
CA ALA A 47 23.06 -28.00 -3.26
C ALA A 47 22.05 -28.15 -4.40
N GLU A 48 20.76 -28.03 -4.09
CA GLU A 48 19.67 -28.18 -5.05
C GLU A 48 19.62 -26.98 -6.01
N VAL A 49 19.79 -25.76 -5.46
CA VAL A 49 19.72 -24.52 -6.25
C VAL A 49 20.99 -24.34 -7.09
N THR A 50 22.15 -24.75 -6.57
CA THR A 50 23.44 -24.73 -7.30
C THR A 50 23.39 -25.52 -8.61
N ALA A 51 22.56 -26.54 -8.70
CA ALA A 51 22.33 -27.28 -9.95
C ALA A 51 21.74 -26.42 -11.07
N SER A 52 21.18 -25.25 -10.76
CA SER A 52 20.65 -24.29 -11.74
C SER A 52 21.70 -23.27 -12.22
N ILE A 53 22.93 -23.30 -11.71
CA ILE A 53 24.00 -22.37 -12.07
C ILE A 53 24.61 -22.77 -13.42
N GLY A 54 24.54 -21.87 -14.40
CA GLY A 54 25.20 -21.99 -15.70
C GLY A 54 26.34 -20.98 -15.86
N ARG A 55 26.93 -20.94 -17.03
CA ARG A 55 28.11 -20.08 -17.32
C ARG A 55 27.80 -18.56 -17.24
N ARG A 56 26.55 -18.17 -17.40
CA ARG A 56 26.08 -16.78 -17.40
C ARG A 56 25.32 -16.39 -16.16
N THR A 57 25.12 -17.33 -15.21
CA THR A 57 24.43 -17.07 -13.97
C THR A 57 25.24 -16.12 -13.08
N ARG A 58 24.63 -15.01 -12.69
CA ARG A 58 25.14 -14.19 -11.59
C ARG A 58 24.86 -14.90 -10.28
N VAL A 59 25.87 -15.05 -9.44
CA VAL A 59 25.74 -15.66 -8.12
C VAL A 59 26.04 -14.61 -7.06
N ILE A 60 25.15 -14.48 -6.08
CA ILE A 60 25.32 -13.62 -4.90
C ILE A 60 25.34 -14.53 -3.67
N ASP A 61 26.44 -14.48 -2.93
CA ASP A 61 26.54 -15.15 -1.65
C ASP A 61 25.89 -14.26 -0.58
N LEU A 62 24.88 -14.81 0.11
CA LEU A 62 24.11 -14.08 1.11
C LEU A 62 24.89 -13.86 2.41
N ASP A 63 25.92 -14.66 2.69
CA ASP A 63 26.73 -14.58 3.91
C ASP A 63 25.87 -14.54 5.18
N GLY A 64 24.83 -15.39 5.22
CA GLY A 64 23.90 -15.49 6.34
C GLY A 64 22.74 -14.50 6.34
N ARG A 65 22.68 -13.56 5.38
CA ARG A 65 21.57 -12.62 5.20
C ARG A 65 20.27 -13.34 4.84
N THR A 66 19.14 -12.64 5.03
CA THR A 66 17.81 -13.23 4.86
C THR A 66 17.07 -12.61 3.70
N VAL A 67 16.49 -13.45 2.84
CA VAL A 67 15.62 -13.08 1.72
C VAL A 67 14.17 -13.25 2.14
N ILE A 68 13.36 -12.22 1.91
CA ILE A 68 11.90 -12.23 2.03
C ILE A 68 11.27 -11.77 0.71
N PRO A 69 9.96 -11.99 0.49
CA PRO A 69 9.27 -11.35 -0.63
C PRO A 69 9.46 -9.84 -0.59
N GLY A 70 9.53 -9.23 -1.76
CA GLY A 70 9.58 -7.78 -1.87
C GLY A 70 8.37 -7.14 -1.21
N ILE A 71 8.60 -6.05 -0.53
CA ILE A 71 7.57 -5.30 0.20
C ILE A 71 6.62 -4.63 -0.79
N ASN A 72 5.33 -4.65 -0.47
CA ASN A 72 4.28 -3.95 -1.19
C ASN A 72 3.62 -2.93 -0.24
N ASP A 73 3.98 -1.66 -0.40
CA ASP A 73 3.31 -0.57 0.31
C ASP A 73 1.97 -0.25 -0.39
N SER A 74 0.88 -0.74 0.18
CA SER A 74 -0.42 -0.73 -0.47
C SER A 74 -1.17 0.61 -0.39
N HIS A 75 -0.53 1.67 0.09
CA HIS A 75 -1.01 3.06 0.10
C HIS A 75 0.17 4.02 0.25
N LEU A 76 0.67 4.56 -0.87
CA LEU A 76 1.83 5.44 -0.90
C LEU A 76 1.70 6.44 -2.06
N HIS A 77 1.90 7.73 -1.80
CA HIS A 77 1.85 8.81 -2.78
C HIS A 77 3.26 9.15 -3.28
N ALA A 78 3.78 8.35 -4.23
CA ALA A 78 5.19 8.44 -4.60
C ALA A 78 5.57 9.77 -5.22
N THR A 79 4.71 10.38 -6.03
CA THR A 79 5.00 11.70 -6.61
C THR A 79 5.10 12.77 -5.53
N TRP A 80 4.20 12.76 -4.57
CA TRP A 80 4.22 13.69 -3.43
C TRP A 80 5.40 13.40 -2.51
N LEU A 81 5.68 12.12 -2.22
CA LEU A 81 6.86 11.68 -1.46
C LEU A 81 8.15 12.21 -2.10
N GLY A 82 8.34 11.99 -3.40
CA GLY A 82 9.54 12.45 -4.09
C GLY A 82 9.64 13.97 -4.22
N ALA A 83 8.55 14.72 -4.13
CA ALA A 83 8.56 16.18 -4.06
C ALA A 83 8.98 16.68 -2.68
N MET A 84 8.60 16.00 -1.60
CA MET A 84 8.81 16.44 -0.22
C MET A 84 10.07 15.87 0.44
N TRP A 85 10.51 14.67 0.05
CA TRP A 85 11.60 13.97 0.74
C TRP A 85 12.88 14.82 0.88
N PRO A 86 13.52 14.86 2.05
CA PRO A 86 13.31 14.01 3.24
C PRO A 86 12.24 14.49 4.23
N ASN A 87 11.48 15.51 3.90
CA ASN A 87 10.40 15.99 4.75
C ASN A 87 9.17 15.09 4.63
N THR A 88 8.42 14.98 5.73
CA THR A 88 7.12 14.33 5.81
C THR A 88 6.12 15.29 6.46
N VAL A 89 4.81 15.03 6.30
CA VAL A 89 3.78 15.90 6.88
C VAL A 89 3.91 15.93 8.41
N PHE A 90 3.96 14.77 9.07
CA PHE A 90 4.14 14.71 10.52
C PHE A 90 5.51 15.20 10.98
N GLY A 91 6.57 14.96 10.20
CA GLY A 91 7.91 15.50 10.53
C GLY A 91 7.95 17.02 10.51
N ALA A 92 7.24 17.65 9.59
CA ALA A 92 7.09 19.11 9.56
C ALA A 92 6.30 19.63 10.77
N MET A 93 5.23 18.93 11.19
CA MET A 93 4.45 19.28 12.38
C MET A 93 5.27 19.11 13.67
N ASP A 94 6.03 18.02 13.81
CA ASP A 94 6.93 17.80 14.95
C ASP A 94 8.03 18.87 15.04
N ALA A 95 8.45 19.46 13.91
CA ALA A 95 9.40 20.57 13.84
C ALA A 95 8.78 21.96 14.14
N GLY A 96 7.49 22.02 14.48
CA GLY A 96 6.78 23.24 14.85
C GLY A 96 6.10 23.97 13.69
N ALA A 97 6.03 23.38 12.51
CA ALA A 97 5.10 23.85 11.48
C ALA A 97 3.66 23.69 12.00
N ALA A 98 2.81 24.68 11.78
CA ALA A 98 1.40 24.58 12.12
C ALA A 98 0.80 23.37 11.38
N ALA A 99 -0.08 22.63 12.06
CA ALA A 99 -0.95 21.68 11.38
C ALA A 99 -1.60 22.41 10.20
N PRO A 100 -1.80 21.76 9.03
CA PRO A 100 -2.54 22.38 7.96
C PRO A 100 -3.87 22.89 8.56
N PRO A 101 -4.29 24.13 8.26
CA PRO A 101 -5.52 24.68 8.83
C PRO A 101 -6.66 23.72 8.49
N PRO A 102 -7.64 23.56 9.41
CA PRO A 102 -8.86 22.87 9.07
C PRO A 102 -9.42 23.52 7.82
N VAL A 103 -9.89 22.71 6.88
CA VAL A 103 -10.44 23.20 5.61
C VAL A 103 -11.83 23.79 5.90
N ASP A 104 -11.86 24.93 6.60
CA ASP A 104 -13.03 25.79 6.77
C ASP A 104 -13.17 26.80 5.60
N GLY A 105 -12.36 26.64 4.57
CA GLY A 105 -12.35 27.41 3.34
C GLY A 105 -12.76 26.57 2.16
N ASP A 106 -13.23 27.24 1.11
CA ASP A 106 -13.41 26.65 -0.21
C ASP A 106 -12.20 25.77 -0.53
N PRO A 107 -12.35 24.44 -0.75
CA PRO A 107 -11.23 23.55 -1.10
C PRO A 107 -10.51 24.01 -2.38
N HIS A 108 -11.02 25.03 -3.07
CA HIS A 108 -10.40 25.70 -4.20
C HIS A 108 -9.67 26.99 -3.83
N ASP A 109 -9.60 27.39 -2.55
CA ASP A 109 -8.79 28.54 -2.12
C ASP A 109 -7.30 28.16 -2.07
N THR A 110 -6.66 28.11 -3.24
CA THR A 110 -5.24 27.87 -3.45
C THR A 110 -4.36 29.10 -3.22
N SER A 111 -4.85 30.12 -2.53
CA SER A 111 -4.27 31.48 -2.52
C SER A 111 -2.93 31.61 -1.76
N HIS A 112 -2.36 30.54 -1.15
CA HIS A 112 -1.28 30.75 -0.17
C HIS A 112 0.02 29.97 -0.31
N SER A 113 0.17 29.05 -1.26
CA SER A 113 1.49 28.45 -1.59
C SER A 113 1.60 28.03 -3.05
N ALA A 114 2.77 28.26 -3.65
CA ALA A 114 3.05 27.76 -5.01
C ALA A 114 3.01 26.22 -5.01
N PRO A 115 2.51 25.58 -6.09
CA PRO A 115 2.53 24.14 -6.21
C PRO A 115 3.95 23.58 -6.04
N LEU A 116 4.06 22.41 -5.40
CA LEU A 116 5.35 21.72 -5.24
C LEU A 116 5.94 21.31 -6.58
N LEU A 117 5.07 20.92 -7.52
CA LEU A 117 5.44 20.49 -8.87
C LEU A 117 4.57 21.21 -9.90
N THR A 118 5.19 21.82 -10.89
CA THR A 118 4.50 22.59 -11.94
C THR A 118 4.66 21.98 -13.32
N THR A 119 5.76 21.26 -13.55
CA THR A 119 6.11 20.72 -14.87
C THR A 119 6.11 19.20 -14.87
N ARG A 120 5.90 18.61 -16.05
CA ARG A 120 6.00 17.17 -16.26
C ARG A 120 7.41 16.63 -15.91
N ALA A 121 8.45 17.40 -16.21
CA ALA A 121 9.83 17.02 -15.88
C ALA A 121 10.04 16.91 -14.35
N GLU A 122 9.49 17.84 -13.58
CA GLU A 122 9.52 17.80 -12.12
C GLU A 122 8.76 16.60 -11.57
N ARG A 123 7.55 16.27 -12.11
CA ARG A 123 6.76 15.09 -11.71
C ARG A 123 7.54 13.81 -11.99
N ARG A 124 8.11 13.66 -13.17
CA ARG A 124 8.98 12.52 -13.51
C ARG A 124 10.17 12.39 -12.55
N ALA A 125 10.84 13.50 -12.26
CA ALA A 125 11.98 13.51 -11.34
C ALA A 125 11.54 13.14 -9.90
N ALA A 126 10.36 13.57 -9.46
CA ALA A 126 9.81 13.21 -8.16
C ALA A 126 9.51 11.71 -8.07
N ILE A 127 8.84 11.13 -9.08
CA ILE A 127 8.59 9.67 -9.15
C ILE A 127 9.89 8.87 -9.07
N LEU A 128 10.93 9.30 -9.79
CA LEU A 128 12.23 8.62 -9.79
C LEU A 128 12.93 8.72 -8.42
N ARG A 129 12.92 9.91 -7.78
CA ARG A 129 13.47 10.05 -6.41
C ARG A 129 12.74 9.18 -5.40
N ALA A 130 11.41 9.14 -5.46
CA ALA A 130 10.64 8.21 -4.64
C ALA A 130 11.04 6.76 -4.94
N GLY A 131 11.21 6.41 -6.21
CA GLY A 131 11.66 5.09 -6.65
C GLY A 131 13.00 4.67 -6.06
N GLU A 132 13.99 5.58 -6.02
CA GLU A 132 15.29 5.33 -5.38
C GLU A 132 15.15 5.09 -3.88
N LEU A 133 14.34 5.93 -3.19
CA LEU A 133 14.09 5.79 -1.76
C LEU A 133 13.41 4.45 -1.44
N ILE A 134 12.29 4.13 -2.09
CA ILE A 134 11.54 2.90 -1.78
C ILE A 134 12.36 1.64 -2.13
N ALA A 135 13.20 1.70 -3.19
CA ALA A 135 14.12 0.62 -3.50
C ALA A 135 15.11 0.40 -2.34
N SER A 136 15.64 1.47 -1.72
CA SER A 136 16.54 1.35 -0.56
C SER A 136 15.87 0.77 0.69
N LEU A 137 14.54 0.72 0.71
CA LEU A 137 13.73 0.16 1.78
C LEU A 137 13.18 -1.25 1.45
N GLY A 138 13.57 -1.85 0.32
CA GLY A 138 13.07 -3.19 -0.05
C GLY A 138 11.66 -3.19 -0.62
N ILE A 139 11.08 -2.03 -0.91
CA ILE A 139 9.73 -1.90 -1.49
C ILE A 139 9.84 -2.13 -2.99
N THR A 140 9.17 -3.18 -3.46
CA THR A 140 9.18 -3.63 -4.87
C THR A 140 7.88 -3.33 -5.59
N SER A 141 6.85 -2.99 -4.86
CA SER A 141 5.56 -2.53 -5.41
C SER A 141 4.83 -1.62 -4.42
N TYR A 142 3.94 -0.79 -4.96
CA TYR A 142 3.07 0.07 -4.16
C TYR A 142 1.75 0.36 -4.87
N THR A 143 0.75 0.79 -4.09
CA THR A 143 -0.46 1.37 -4.63
C THR A 143 -0.39 2.89 -4.50
N GLU A 144 -0.53 3.60 -5.63
CA GLU A 144 -0.67 5.05 -5.72
C GLU A 144 -2.17 5.39 -5.77
N PRO A 145 -2.79 5.73 -4.65
CA PRO A 145 -4.24 5.92 -4.56
C PRO A 145 -4.63 7.38 -4.74
N GLY A 146 -5.15 7.74 -5.89
CA GLY A 146 -5.75 9.06 -6.04
C GLY A 146 -5.07 9.96 -7.05
N ILE A 147 -4.70 9.43 -8.21
CA ILE A 147 -4.22 10.23 -9.35
C ILE A 147 -5.34 10.37 -10.37
N GLY A 148 -5.61 11.58 -10.83
CA GLY A 148 -6.58 11.77 -11.92
C GLY A 148 -6.95 13.21 -12.20
N PRO A 149 -7.83 13.44 -13.18
CA PRO A 149 -8.14 14.77 -13.73
C PRO A 149 -8.83 15.70 -12.73
N GLY A 150 -9.42 15.17 -11.64
CA GLY A 150 -9.97 16.00 -10.58
C GLY A 150 -8.93 16.87 -9.87
N GLU A 151 -7.65 16.48 -9.95
CA GLU A 151 -6.50 17.16 -9.36
C GLU A 151 -5.63 17.94 -10.37
N ASP A 152 -6.08 18.16 -11.59
CA ASP A 152 -5.30 18.93 -12.58
C ASP A 152 -5.00 20.37 -12.14
N GLY A 153 -5.86 20.96 -11.30
CA GLY A 153 -5.67 22.24 -10.64
C GLY A 153 -5.27 22.14 -9.17
N GLY A 154 -4.91 20.97 -8.68
CA GLY A 154 -4.62 20.70 -7.27
C GLY A 154 -3.43 21.49 -6.73
N ALA A 155 -3.49 21.88 -5.45
CA ALA A 155 -2.54 22.77 -4.81
C ALA A 155 -1.09 22.28 -4.83
N THR A 156 -0.85 20.97 -4.85
CA THR A 156 0.50 20.40 -4.82
C THR A 156 1.09 20.13 -6.22
N GLY A 157 0.24 19.92 -7.22
CA GLY A 157 0.62 19.46 -8.55
C GLY A 157 1.11 17.98 -8.59
N CYS A 158 0.83 17.21 -7.53
CA CYS A 158 1.31 15.83 -7.36
C CYS A 158 0.30 14.76 -7.74
N PHE A 159 -0.96 15.10 -8.08
CA PHE A 159 -2.05 14.13 -8.20
C PHE A 159 -2.85 14.22 -9.51
N GLY A 160 -2.61 15.21 -10.37
CA GLY A 160 -3.33 15.41 -11.62
C GLY A 160 -3.07 14.34 -12.69
N GLN A 161 -3.81 14.43 -13.80
CA GLN A 161 -3.66 13.53 -14.95
C GLN A 161 -2.22 13.50 -15.48
N ASP A 162 -1.52 14.64 -15.47
CA ASP A 162 -0.11 14.75 -15.86
C ASP A 162 0.85 13.84 -15.07
N VAL A 163 0.47 13.48 -13.82
CA VAL A 163 1.23 12.52 -13.01
C VAL A 163 1.06 11.11 -13.54
N PHE A 164 -0.17 10.71 -13.87
CA PHE A 164 -0.42 9.41 -14.49
C PHE A 164 0.31 9.27 -15.82
N ASP A 165 0.28 10.32 -16.65
CA ASP A 165 1.01 10.34 -17.92
C ASP A 165 2.53 10.21 -17.71
N ALA A 166 3.09 10.82 -16.64
CA ALA A 166 4.49 10.66 -16.28
C ALA A 166 4.84 9.22 -15.90
N TYR A 167 3.94 8.51 -15.19
CA TYR A 167 4.09 7.08 -14.91
C TYR A 167 4.08 6.24 -16.19
N VAL A 168 3.17 6.51 -17.13
CA VAL A 168 3.09 5.79 -18.41
C VAL A 168 4.38 5.95 -19.21
N GLU A 169 4.94 7.16 -19.26
CA GLU A 169 6.22 7.41 -19.92
C GLU A 169 7.38 6.67 -19.26
N LEU A 170 7.49 6.75 -17.92
CA LEU A 170 8.55 6.09 -17.17
C LEU A 170 8.46 4.55 -17.28
N GLU A 171 7.25 4.02 -17.35
CA GLU A 171 7.01 2.60 -17.58
C GLU A 171 7.49 2.18 -18.99
N ALA A 172 7.11 2.93 -20.02
CA ALA A 172 7.52 2.69 -21.40
C ALA A 172 9.05 2.76 -21.57
N GLU A 173 9.71 3.67 -20.86
CA GLU A 173 11.16 3.82 -20.80
C GLU A 173 11.86 2.77 -19.90
N ARG A 174 11.10 1.91 -19.20
CA ARG A 174 11.60 0.92 -18.23
C ARG A 174 12.41 1.54 -17.09
N ARG A 175 11.99 2.69 -16.60
CA ARG A 175 12.67 3.44 -15.54
C ARG A 175 12.04 3.31 -14.15
N LEU A 176 10.88 2.65 -14.05
CA LEU A 176 10.28 2.36 -12.76
C LEU A 176 11.11 1.29 -12.03
N THR A 177 11.42 1.54 -10.77
CA THR A 177 12.15 0.62 -9.88
C THR A 177 11.22 -0.24 -9.04
N ALA A 178 9.91 0.03 -9.07
CA ALA A 178 8.87 -0.72 -8.38
C ALA A 178 7.62 -0.83 -9.25
N ARG A 179 6.79 -1.83 -8.97
CA ARG A 179 5.50 -1.99 -9.64
C ARG A 179 4.46 -1.07 -9.04
N VAL A 180 3.67 -0.45 -9.89
CA VAL A 180 2.67 0.57 -9.49
C VAL A 180 1.27 0.10 -9.79
N ASN A 181 0.42 0.11 -8.75
CA ASN A 181 -1.01 -0.12 -8.86
C ASN A 181 -1.73 1.22 -8.62
N VAL A 182 -2.44 1.74 -9.61
CA VAL A 182 -3.07 3.07 -9.54
C VAL A 182 -4.56 2.93 -9.24
N LEU A 183 -5.06 3.75 -8.30
CA LEU A 183 -6.47 4.05 -8.18
C LEU A 183 -6.73 5.45 -8.74
N ALA A 184 -7.57 5.55 -9.76
CA ALA A 184 -7.91 6.82 -10.37
C ALA A 184 -8.76 7.69 -9.43
N LEU A 185 -8.57 9.00 -9.46
CA LEU A 185 -9.35 9.98 -8.71
C LEU A 185 -10.09 10.91 -9.69
N PHE A 186 -11.42 10.96 -9.54
CA PHE A 186 -12.29 11.86 -10.30
C PHE A 186 -12.88 12.96 -9.42
N GLY A 187 -12.42 13.08 -8.20
CA GLY A 187 -12.73 14.15 -7.25
C GLY A 187 -11.46 14.86 -6.83
N VAL A 188 -11.51 15.57 -5.72
CA VAL A 188 -10.39 16.29 -5.13
C VAL A 188 -9.77 15.44 -4.02
N LEU A 189 -8.46 15.53 -3.87
CA LEU A 189 -7.73 14.89 -2.77
C LEU A 189 -8.27 15.42 -1.44
N ASP A 190 -8.58 14.51 -0.51
CA ASP A 190 -9.21 14.83 0.78
C ASP A 190 -10.46 15.72 0.67
N GLY A 191 -11.13 15.68 -0.48
CA GLY A 191 -12.27 16.55 -0.79
C GLY A 191 -13.38 15.81 -1.55
N PRO A 192 -14.41 16.57 -1.99
CA PRO A 192 -15.61 15.99 -2.55
C PRO A 192 -15.39 15.40 -3.95
N SER A 193 -16.07 14.27 -4.18
CA SER A 193 -16.33 13.74 -5.52
C SER A 193 -17.81 13.96 -5.88
N THR A 194 -18.12 14.33 -7.13
CA THR A 194 -19.49 14.33 -7.62
C THR A 194 -19.85 13.01 -8.30
N LEU A 195 -21.09 12.57 -8.17
CA LEU A 195 -21.55 11.36 -8.86
C LEU A 195 -21.33 11.44 -10.38
N ARG A 196 -21.51 12.64 -10.95
CA ARG A 196 -21.33 12.89 -12.38
C ARG A 196 -19.88 12.65 -12.81
N ASP A 197 -18.94 13.25 -12.11
CA ASP A 197 -17.51 13.18 -12.48
C ASP A 197 -16.98 11.77 -12.33
N VAL A 198 -17.32 11.08 -11.23
CA VAL A 198 -16.96 9.68 -11.01
C VAL A 198 -17.54 8.78 -12.10
N THR A 199 -18.86 8.89 -12.40
CA THR A 199 -19.47 8.00 -13.40
C THR A 199 -19.01 8.30 -14.82
N THR A 200 -18.73 9.55 -15.15
CA THR A 200 -18.15 9.93 -16.44
C THR A 200 -16.71 9.45 -16.56
N GLY A 201 -15.91 9.71 -15.53
CA GLY A 201 -14.52 9.30 -15.47
C GLY A 201 -14.34 7.79 -15.57
N LEU A 202 -15.12 7.02 -14.83
CA LEU A 202 -15.10 5.54 -14.88
C LEU A 202 -15.37 4.98 -16.29
N ARG A 203 -16.25 5.64 -17.07
CA ARG A 203 -16.57 5.19 -18.44
C ARG A 203 -15.50 5.55 -19.46
N SER A 204 -14.70 6.58 -19.20
CA SER A 204 -13.60 7.03 -20.06
C SER A 204 -12.23 6.56 -19.61
N LEU A 205 -12.15 5.87 -18.46
CA LEU A 205 -10.87 5.43 -17.87
C LEU A 205 -10.18 4.38 -18.74
N GLU A 206 -9.01 4.73 -19.25
CA GLU A 206 -8.14 3.82 -19.96
C GLU A 206 -7.37 2.96 -18.96
N ARG A 207 -7.45 1.63 -19.13
CA ARG A 207 -6.78 0.66 -18.24
C ARG A 207 -5.55 0.03 -18.86
N GLU A 208 -5.43 0.11 -20.18
CA GLU A 208 -4.35 -0.57 -20.88
C GLU A 208 -3.04 0.18 -20.71
N THR A 209 -2.07 -0.51 -20.16
CA THR A 209 -0.67 -0.07 -20.06
C THR A 209 0.21 -1.04 -20.83
N THR A 210 1.41 -0.63 -21.20
CA THR A 210 2.32 -1.45 -22.00
C THR A 210 2.74 -2.73 -21.27
N ARG A 211 2.98 -2.63 -19.94
CA ARG A 211 3.33 -3.76 -19.09
C ARG A 211 2.44 -3.78 -17.83
N PRO A 212 1.26 -4.42 -17.87
CA PRO A 212 0.29 -4.38 -16.77
C PRO A 212 0.76 -5.03 -15.46
N THR A 213 1.89 -5.75 -15.48
CA THR A 213 2.56 -6.22 -14.26
C THR A 213 3.48 -5.15 -13.64
N TRP A 214 3.75 -4.03 -14.33
CA TRP A 214 4.57 -2.93 -13.84
C TRP A 214 3.75 -1.68 -13.52
N LEU A 215 2.83 -1.32 -14.38
CA LEU A 215 1.89 -0.21 -14.16
C LEU A 215 0.47 -0.70 -14.48
N ARG A 216 -0.44 -0.57 -13.53
CA ARG A 216 -1.82 -1.00 -13.70
C ARG A 216 -2.79 0.00 -13.09
N VAL A 217 -3.89 0.26 -13.79
CA VAL A 217 -5.04 0.95 -13.21
C VAL A 217 -6.03 -0.10 -12.70
N ALA A 218 -6.08 -0.29 -11.38
CA ALA A 218 -6.92 -1.31 -10.76
C ALA A 218 -8.35 -0.84 -10.55
N GLY A 219 -8.52 0.44 -10.23
CA GLY A 219 -9.81 0.94 -9.83
C GLY A 219 -9.82 2.43 -9.55
N VAL A 220 -10.62 2.81 -8.59
CA VAL A 220 -10.90 4.20 -8.23
C VAL A 220 -10.75 4.42 -6.73
N LYS A 221 -10.21 5.58 -6.36
CA LYS A 221 -10.20 6.12 -4.99
C LYS A 221 -11.46 6.96 -4.78
N LEU A 222 -12.11 6.78 -3.65
CA LEU A 222 -13.16 7.66 -3.15
C LEU A 222 -12.80 8.17 -1.76
N PHE A 223 -12.94 9.47 -1.53
CA PHE A 223 -12.89 10.07 -0.21
C PHE A 223 -14.33 10.16 0.30
N ALA A 224 -14.69 9.28 1.25
CA ALA A 224 -16.05 9.24 1.76
C ALA A 224 -16.25 10.19 2.95
N ASP A 225 -15.25 10.35 3.81
CA ASP A 225 -15.23 11.35 4.88
C ASP A 225 -13.81 11.91 5.09
N GLY A 226 -13.62 12.79 6.07
CA GLY A 226 -12.32 13.28 6.54
C GLY A 226 -11.84 12.49 7.77
N ILE A 227 -11.00 13.13 8.62
CA ILE A 227 -10.36 12.47 9.76
C ILE A 227 -10.95 12.92 11.10
N PRO A 228 -11.00 12.03 12.13
CA PRO A 228 -11.56 12.35 13.44
C PRO A 228 -10.91 13.56 14.14
N PRO A 229 -9.58 13.74 14.15
CA PRO A 229 -8.96 14.90 14.79
C PRO A 229 -9.41 16.25 14.25
N MET A 230 -9.89 16.29 12.99
CA MET A 230 -10.45 17.50 12.36
C MET A 230 -11.98 17.60 12.47
N HIS A 231 -12.64 16.73 13.22
CA HIS A 231 -14.10 16.63 13.36
C HIS A 231 -14.83 16.37 12.03
N GLN A 232 -14.13 15.79 11.04
CA GLN A 232 -14.66 15.57 9.68
C GLN A 232 -15.09 14.11 9.42
N ALA A 233 -14.60 13.16 10.20
CA ALA A 233 -15.08 11.78 10.12
C ALA A 233 -16.55 11.69 10.55
N TRP A 234 -17.40 11.03 9.74
CA TRP A 234 -18.82 10.90 10.08
C TRP A 234 -19.04 9.78 11.09
N THR A 235 -19.36 10.18 12.35
CA THR A 235 -19.41 9.27 13.49
C THR A 235 -20.79 9.21 14.15
N ARG A 236 -21.06 8.11 14.89
CA ARG A 236 -22.19 7.99 15.81
C ARG A 236 -21.97 8.79 17.10
N HIS A 237 -20.72 9.13 17.36
CA HIS A 237 -20.30 9.98 18.48
C HIS A 237 -20.41 11.46 18.12
N ARG A 238 -20.46 12.31 19.15
CA ARG A 238 -20.40 13.76 18.96
C ARG A 238 -19.02 14.27 19.32
N TYR A 239 -18.51 15.13 18.46
CA TYR A 239 -17.32 15.90 18.72
C TYR A 239 -17.54 16.99 19.79
N PRO A 240 -16.47 17.57 20.37
CA PRO A 240 -16.60 18.64 21.40
C PRO A 240 -17.38 19.87 20.93
N ASP A 241 -17.38 20.17 19.64
CA ASP A 241 -18.16 21.26 19.02
C ASP A 241 -19.64 20.93 18.84
N GLY A 242 -20.08 19.70 19.19
CA GLY A 242 -21.44 19.21 19.07
C GLY A 242 -21.80 18.65 17.70
N THR A 243 -20.87 18.65 16.72
CA THR A 243 -21.05 18.04 15.39
C THR A 243 -20.82 16.52 15.44
N SER A 244 -21.01 15.82 14.35
CA SER A 244 -20.70 14.40 14.17
C SER A 244 -19.93 14.16 12.86
N GLY A 245 -19.37 15.21 12.25
CA GLY A 245 -18.79 15.14 10.91
C GLY A 245 -19.85 14.89 9.83
N GLY A 246 -19.42 14.44 8.68
CA GLY A 246 -20.31 14.16 7.54
C GLY A 246 -19.57 13.52 6.38
N LEU A 247 -20.32 13.10 5.35
CA LEU A 247 -19.76 12.60 4.09
C LEU A 247 -19.14 13.74 3.27
N LEU A 248 -17.99 13.49 2.67
CA LEU A 248 -17.34 14.41 1.72
C LEU A 248 -17.94 14.34 0.31
N VAL A 249 -18.66 13.28 -0.03
CA VAL A 249 -19.33 13.14 -1.33
C VAL A 249 -20.31 14.28 -1.54
N ALA A 250 -20.34 14.86 -2.75
CA ALA A 250 -21.24 15.96 -3.07
C ALA A 250 -22.72 15.54 -3.02
N GLY A 251 -23.55 16.38 -2.40
CA GLY A 251 -24.99 16.20 -2.24
C GLY A 251 -25.58 17.34 -1.42
N LEU A 252 -26.90 17.58 -1.51
CA LEU A 252 -27.59 18.66 -0.80
C LEU A 252 -27.69 18.40 0.71
N ASP A 253 -27.79 17.12 1.08
CA ASP A 253 -27.87 16.66 2.45
C ASP A 253 -27.18 15.30 2.61
N GLU A 254 -27.09 14.78 3.84
CA GLU A 254 -26.43 13.50 4.14
C GLU A 254 -27.10 12.29 3.47
N GLU A 255 -28.41 12.31 3.23
CA GLU A 255 -29.14 11.24 2.56
C GLU A 255 -28.74 11.18 1.08
N GLU A 256 -28.73 12.32 0.39
CA GLU A 256 -28.27 12.41 -1.00
C GLU A 256 -26.79 12.07 -1.13
N ARG A 257 -25.93 12.51 -0.20
CA ARG A 257 -24.50 12.16 -0.18
C ARG A 257 -24.28 10.65 -0.04
N ALA A 258 -25.00 10.01 0.88
CA ALA A 258 -24.95 8.55 1.07
C ALA A 258 -25.42 7.80 -0.18
N GLU A 259 -26.52 8.24 -0.80
CA GLU A 259 -27.04 7.66 -2.05
C GLU A 259 -26.06 7.89 -3.22
N ASN A 260 -25.42 9.04 -3.31
CA ASN A 260 -24.41 9.31 -4.34
C ASN A 260 -23.18 8.42 -4.13
N LEU A 261 -22.68 8.26 -2.90
CA LEU A 261 -21.61 7.31 -2.58
C LEU A 261 -21.97 5.88 -2.99
N ARG A 262 -23.17 5.43 -2.64
CA ARG A 262 -23.70 4.12 -3.03
C ARG A 262 -23.69 3.93 -4.56
N ARG A 263 -24.18 4.90 -5.31
CA ARG A 263 -24.24 4.85 -6.78
C ARG A 263 -22.86 4.86 -7.42
N MET A 264 -21.88 5.59 -6.86
CA MET A 264 -20.49 5.58 -7.33
C MET A 264 -19.88 4.18 -7.18
N ILE A 265 -20.04 3.55 -6.01
CA ILE A 265 -19.52 2.21 -5.73
C ILE A 265 -20.19 1.15 -6.61
N VAL A 266 -21.52 1.20 -6.75
CA VAL A 266 -22.28 0.27 -7.61
C VAL A 266 -21.85 0.39 -9.07
N GLU A 267 -21.70 1.61 -9.59
CA GLU A 267 -21.26 1.82 -10.99
C GLU A 267 -19.81 1.38 -11.20
N ALA A 268 -18.91 1.66 -10.25
CA ALA A 268 -17.53 1.18 -10.31
C ALA A 268 -17.48 -0.35 -10.36
N ASN A 269 -18.20 -1.03 -9.45
CA ASN A 269 -18.29 -2.49 -9.44
C ASN A 269 -18.88 -3.05 -10.75
N ARG A 270 -19.97 -2.43 -11.26
CA ARG A 270 -20.61 -2.85 -12.52
C ARG A 270 -19.65 -2.79 -13.71
N LEU A 271 -18.76 -1.79 -13.73
CA LEU A 271 -17.72 -1.61 -14.76
C LEU A 271 -16.46 -2.45 -14.50
N GLY A 272 -16.44 -3.23 -13.41
CA GLY A 272 -15.32 -4.10 -13.05
C GLY A 272 -14.13 -3.34 -12.46
N TYR A 273 -14.36 -2.21 -11.77
CA TYR A 273 -13.34 -1.45 -11.06
C TYR A 273 -13.35 -1.77 -9.56
N GLN A 274 -12.18 -2.00 -9.00
CA GLN A 274 -11.98 -2.00 -7.57
C GLN A 274 -12.23 -0.59 -7.00
N VAL A 275 -12.74 -0.50 -5.78
CA VAL A 275 -12.88 0.77 -5.06
C VAL A 275 -12.07 0.72 -3.77
N GLY A 276 -11.13 1.64 -3.62
CA GLY A 276 -10.48 1.97 -2.36
C GLY A 276 -11.19 3.16 -1.73
N ILE A 277 -11.78 2.97 -0.56
CA ILE A 277 -12.67 3.94 0.07
C ILE A 277 -12.00 4.49 1.32
N HIS A 278 -11.60 5.78 1.29
CA HIS A 278 -11.21 6.47 2.51
C HIS A 278 -12.45 6.59 3.41
N ALA A 279 -12.42 5.93 4.54
CA ALA A 279 -13.49 5.94 5.52
C ALA A 279 -12.93 5.72 6.92
N THR A 280 -13.04 6.72 7.77
CA THR A 280 -12.49 6.73 9.13
C THR A 280 -13.59 6.69 10.19
N GLY A 281 -14.73 7.36 9.96
CA GLY A 281 -15.88 7.35 10.85
C GLY A 281 -16.71 6.07 10.73
N ASP A 282 -17.25 5.61 11.87
CA ASP A 282 -18.04 4.39 11.93
C ASP A 282 -19.34 4.43 11.11
N ARG A 283 -19.97 5.60 10.93
CA ARG A 283 -21.12 5.78 10.04
C ARG A 283 -20.72 5.70 8.57
N THR A 284 -19.59 6.30 8.22
CA THR A 284 -19.06 6.25 6.86
C THR A 284 -18.71 4.83 6.47
N ILE A 285 -18.02 4.10 7.35
CA ILE A 285 -17.64 2.70 7.15
C ILE A 285 -18.89 1.83 6.93
N ASP A 286 -19.89 1.96 7.80
CA ASP A 286 -21.16 1.22 7.68
C ASP A 286 -21.87 1.52 6.35
N THR A 287 -21.93 2.80 5.95
CA THR A 287 -22.53 3.24 4.69
C THR A 287 -21.77 2.69 3.47
N ALA A 288 -20.43 2.71 3.52
CA ALA A 288 -19.59 2.17 2.45
C ALA A 288 -19.76 0.65 2.31
N ILE A 289 -19.80 -0.08 3.42
CA ILE A 289 -20.04 -1.53 3.42
C ILE A 289 -21.43 -1.85 2.85
N ALA A 290 -22.48 -1.12 3.25
CA ALA A 290 -23.82 -1.30 2.71
C ALA A 290 -23.86 -1.05 1.18
N ALA A 291 -23.12 -0.06 0.71
CA ALA A 291 -22.99 0.20 -0.73
C ALA A 291 -22.29 -0.93 -1.49
N VAL A 292 -21.27 -1.55 -0.88
CA VAL A 292 -20.59 -2.73 -1.47
C VAL A 292 -21.52 -3.95 -1.43
N GLU A 293 -22.30 -4.16 -0.37
CA GLU A 293 -23.32 -5.20 -0.32
C GLU A 293 -24.30 -5.08 -1.49
N ASP A 294 -24.78 -3.87 -1.75
CA ASP A 294 -25.67 -3.59 -2.88
C ASP A 294 -24.98 -3.87 -4.22
N ALA A 295 -23.73 -3.44 -4.39
CA ALA A 295 -22.96 -3.66 -5.60
C ALA A 295 -22.73 -5.13 -5.92
N LEU A 296 -22.58 -5.98 -4.91
CA LEU A 296 -22.30 -7.40 -5.05
C LEU A 296 -23.56 -8.28 -5.21
N ARG A 297 -24.77 -7.76 -4.98
CA ARG A 297 -26.02 -8.56 -5.11
C ARG A 297 -26.16 -9.21 -6.47
N ASP A 298 -25.83 -8.46 -7.54
CA ASP A 298 -25.96 -8.92 -8.92
C ASP A 298 -24.63 -9.16 -9.62
N SER A 299 -23.51 -9.11 -8.85
CA SER A 299 -22.15 -9.26 -9.38
C SER A 299 -21.50 -10.53 -8.82
N ARG A 300 -20.82 -11.27 -9.71
CA ARG A 300 -19.93 -12.38 -9.32
C ARG A 300 -18.45 -12.00 -9.39
N ALA A 301 -18.15 -10.73 -9.67
CA ALA A 301 -16.77 -10.26 -9.78
C ALA A 301 -16.16 -10.09 -8.38
N GLU A 302 -15.07 -10.78 -8.11
CA GLU A 302 -14.28 -10.61 -6.88
C GLU A 302 -13.32 -9.43 -7.04
N LEU A 303 -13.85 -8.19 -6.98
CA LEU A 303 -13.06 -6.98 -7.16
C LEU A 303 -12.31 -6.56 -5.89
N ARG A 304 -12.63 -7.18 -4.74
CA ARG A 304 -11.91 -6.98 -3.48
C ARG A 304 -11.86 -5.50 -3.08
N HIS A 305 -13.03 -4.85 -3.07
CA HIS A 305 -13.16 -3.49 -2.54
C HIS A 305 -12.60 -3.42 -1.12
N TYR A 306 -12.10 -2.28 -0.70
CA TYR A 306 -11.49 -2.16 0.62
C TYR A 306 -11.70 -0.79 1.25
N ILE A 307 -11.74 -0.79 2.56
CA ILE A 307 -11.71 0.41 3.39
C ILE A 307 -10.25 0.82 3.58
N ILE A 308 -9.97 2.10 3.42
CA ILE A 308 -8.69 2.72 3.70
C ILE A 308 -8.81 3.45 5.03
N HIS A 309 -7.79 3.35 5.87
CA HIS A 309 -7.69 3.80 7.25
C HIS A 309 -8.54 2.95 8.20
N GLY A 310 -9.88 3.06 8.12
CA GLY A 310 -10.79 2.23 8.92
C GLY A 310 -10.67 2.48 10.43
N ASP A 311 -10.40 3.72 10.85
CA ASP A 311 -10.06 4.07 12.23
C ASP A 311 -11.10 3.52 13.22
N LEU A 312 -12.39 3.71 12.92
CA LEU A 312 -13.50 3.35 13.81
C LEU A 312 -14.31 2.16 13.30
N VAL A 313 -13.68 1.22 12.58
CA VAL A 313 -14.37 0.00 12.13
C VAL A 313 -14.71 -0.91 13.33
N GLY A 314 -15.99 -1.25 13.48
CA GLY A 314 -16.48 -2.05 14.59
C GLY A 314 -16.55 -3.55 14.28
N PRO A 315 -16.79 -4.40 15.30
CA PRO A 315 -16.87 -5.85 15.12
C PRO A 315 -17.98 -6.31 14.15
N GLY A 316 -19.10 -5.59 14.11
CA GLY A 316 -20.22 -5.88 13.18
C GLY A 316 -19.84 -5.60 11.73
N GLU A 317 -19.16 -4.48 11.49
CA GLU A 317 -18.63 -4.08 10.21
C GLU A 317 -17.54 -5.06 9.74
N LEU A 318 -16.63 -5.49 10.62
CA LEU A 318 -15.60 -6.49 10.30
C LEU A 318 -16.21 -7.83 9.87
N ALA A 319 -17.26 -8.31 10.53
CA ALA A 319 -17.95 -9.55 10.15
C ALA A 319 -18.59 -9.45 8.75
N ARG A 320 -19.17 -8.29 8.41
CA ARG A 320 -19.73 -8.03 7.07
C ARG A 320 -18.62 -7.95 6.03
N MET A 321 -17.53 -7.23 6.30
CA MET A 321 -16.36 -7.13 5.40
C MET A 321 -15.79 -8.51 5.08
N ALA A 322 -15.62 -9.37 6.08
CA ALA A 322 -15.15 -10.74 5.88
C ALA A 322 -16.08 -11.54 4.95
N THR A 323 -17.40 -11.43 5.16
CA THR A 323 -18.42 -12.10 4.33
C THR A 323 -18.40 -11.62 2.88
N LEU A 324 -18.15 -10.33 2.67
CA LEU A 324 -18.10 -9.69 1.35
C LEU A 324 -16.73 -9.84 0.66
N GLY A 325 -15.73 -10.41 1.33
CA GLY A 325 -14.35 -10.47 0.83
C GLY A 325 -13.68 -9.11 0.72
N MET A 326 -14.18 -8.10 1.43
CA MET A 326 -13.57 -6.76 1.50
C MET A 326 -12.25 -6.80 2.26
N GLY A 327 -11.32 -5.91 1.88
CA GLY A 327 -10.07 -5.67 2.59
C GLY A 327 -10.15 -4.48 3.55
N LEU A 328 -9.17 -4.42 4.44
CA LEU A 328 -8.88 -3.26 5.30
C LEU A 328 -7.42 -2.85 5.08
N ASN A 329 -7.19 -1.58 4.75
CA ASN A 329 -5.86 -1.02 4.52
C ASN A 329 -5.55 -0.01 5.64
N VAL A 330 -4.59 -0.33 6.50
CA VAL A 330 -4.29 0.42 7.73
C VAL A 330 -2.89 1.00 7.69
N GLN A 331 -2.72 2.19 8.27
CA GLN A 331 -1.44 2.87 8.43
C GLN A 331 -1.06 2.90 9.92
N PRO A 332 -0.32 1.89 10.41
CA PRO A 332 -0.03 1.77 11.84
C PRO A 332 0.70 2.96 12.43
N GLY A 333 1.62 3.56 11.68
CA GLY A 333 2.35 4.74 12.13
C GLY A 333 1.44 5.97 12.32
N ILE A 334 0.41 6.15 11.47
CA ILE A 334 -0.61 7.20 11.65
C ILE A 334 -1.40 6.91 12.92
N ALA A 335 -1.83 5.67 13.14
CA ALA A 335 -2.54 5.28 14.34
C ALA A 335 -1.75 5.63 15.62
N VAL A 336 -0.45 5.31 15.67
CA VAL A 336 0.42 5.70 16.81
C VAL A 336 0.47 7.20 17.01
N LYS A 337 0.64 7.97 15.93
CA LYS A 337 0.76 9.43 15.98
C LYS A 337 -0.54 10.12 16.39
N THR A 338 -1.69 9.58 15.99
CA THR A 338 -2.99 10.25 16.13
C THR A 338 -3.86 9.70 17.26
N ALA A 339 -3.47 8.58 17.91
CA ALA A 339 -4.26 7.97 18.98
C ALA A 339 -4.63 8.94 20.12
N SER A 340 -3.68 9.76 20.56
CA SER A 340 -3.95 10.78 21.60
C SER A 340 -4.88 11.90 21.12
N TRP A 341 -4.84 12.25 19.84
CA TRP A 341 -5.74 13.24 19.25
C TRP A 341 -7.17 12.68 19.14
N LEU A 342 -7.26 11.39 18.73
CA LEU A 342 -8.53 10.69 18.70
C LEU A 342 -9.16 10.63 20.09
N ALA A 343 -8.39 10.27 21.13
CA ALA A 343 -8.84 10.26 22.51
C ALA A 343 -9.32 11.65 22.98
N ALA A 344 -8.63 12.71 22.58
CA ALA A 344 -9.02 14.08 22.94
C ALA A 344 -10.36 14.52 22.34
N VAL A 345 -10.72 14.01 21.14
CA VAL A 345 -11.95 14.44 20.44
C VAL A 345 -13.13 13.45 20.59
N LEU A 346 -12.86 12.16 20.82
CA LEU A 346 -13.93 11.14 20.93
C LEU A 346 -13.91 10.36 22.25
N GLY A 347 -12.89 10.59 23.10
CA GLY A 347 -12.75 9.92 24.40
C GLY A 347 -11.91 8.64 24.33
N ASP A 348 -11.39 8.24 25.52
CA ASP A 348 -10.45 7.13 25.68
C ASP A 348 -11.05 5.78 25.26
N ASP A 349 -12.34 5.54 25.56
CA ASP A 349 -13.01 4.26 25.21
C ASP A 349 -13.08 4.06 23.69
N VAL A 350 -13.36 5.11 22.92
CA VAL A 350 -13.39 5.08 21.45
C VAL A 350 -11.98 4.88 20.90
N ALA A 351 -11.01 5.63 21.41
CA ALA A 351 -9.63 5.51 21.00
C ALA A 351 -9.03 4.12 21.28
N ALA A 352 -9.40 3.50 22.40
CA ALA A 352 -8.94 2.16 22.76
C ALA A 352 -9.49 1.04 21.85
N SER A 353 -10.58 1.30 21.13
CA SER A 353 -11.18 0.35 20.17
C SER A 353 -10.84 0.66 18.72
N ALA A 354 -10.12 1.76 18.45
CA ALA A 354 -9.73 2.17 17.09
C ALA A 354 -8.65 1.27 16.50
N TRP A 355 -8.57 1.27 15.17
CA TRP A 355 -7.60 0.49 14.39
C TRP A 355 -7.51 -1.00 14.79
N PRO A 356 -8.59 -1.76 14.76
CA PRO A 356 -8.66 -3.12 15.30
C PRO A 356 -8.00 -4.15 14.38
N ILE A 357 -6.69 -4.00 14.11
CA ILE A 357 -5.90 -4.86 13.19
C ILE A 357 -6.03 -6.33 13.58
N GLY A 358 -5.87 -6.65 14.86
CA GLY A 358 -5.94 -8.02 15.35
C GLY A 358 -7.35 -8.62 15.28
N GLU A 359 -8.39 -7.82 15.57
CA GLU A 359 -9.79 -8.23 15.44
C GLU A 359 -10.15 -8.47 13.95
N ALA A 360 -9.73 -7.58 13.07
CA ALA A 360 -9.96 -7.71 11.63
C ALA A 360 -9.34 -9.00 11.07
N ALA A 361 -8.10 -9.29 11.44
CA ALA A 361 -7.43 -10.53 11.04
C ALA A 361 -8.16 -11.78 11.59
N ARG A 362 -8.59 -11.76 12.85
CA ARG A 362 -9.37 -12.87 13.46
C ARG A 362 -10.75 -13.04 12.84
N ALA A 363 -11.37 -11.96 12.38
CA ALA A 363 -12.64 -12.01 11.67
C ALA A 363 -12.51 -12.54 10.23
N GLY A 364 -11.28 -12.72 9.72
CA GLY A 364 -11.01 -13.18 8.35
C GLY A 364 -10.97 -12.07 7.31
N VAL A 365 -10.91 -10.80 7.75
CA VAL A 365 -10.67 -9.66 6.85
C VAL A 365 -9.21 -9.67 6.41
N SER A 366 -8.97 -9.47 5.10
CA SER A 366 -7.60 -9.27 4.59
C SER A 366 -7.09 -7.90 5.01
N VAL A 367 -6.12 -7.86 5.92
CA VAL A 367 -5.53 -6.62 6.43
C VAL A 367 -4.23 -6.34 5.70
N SER A 368 -4.19 -5.27 4.92
CA SER A 368 -2.98 -4.73 4.31
C SER A 368 -2.43 -3.59 5.17
N LEU A 369 -1.12 -3.58 5.38
CA LEU A 369 -0.42 -2.51 6.07
C LEU A 369 0.27 -1.61 5.04
N SER A 370 0.37 -0.31 5.35
CA SER A 370 0.93 0.70 4.45
C SER A 370 1.43 1.92 5.20
N SER A 371 2.11 2.83 4.51
CA SER A 371 2.72 4.02 5.12
C SER A 371 1.88 5.28 4.99
N ASP A 372 1.14 5.43 3.90
CA ASP A 372 0.54 6.70 3.46
C ASP A 372 1.60 7.81 3.29
N ALA A 373 2.80 7.42 2.83
CA ALA A 373 3.87 8.38 2.61
C ALA A 373 3.49 9.40 1.52
N PRO A 374 3.78 10.70 1.72
CA PRO A 374 4.67 11.30 2.71
C PRO A 374 3.99 11.78 4.01
N ILE A 375 2.80 11.31 4.36
CA ILE A 375 2.25 11.62 5.69
C ILE A 375 3.27 11.20 6.74
N LEU A 376 3.80 9.98 6.64
CA LEU A 376 4.98 9.48 7.35
C LEU A 376 6.05 9.01 6.35
N ALA A 377 7.22 8.65 6.85
CA ALA A 377 8.23 7.97 6.05
C ALA A 377 7.76 6.57 5.64
N PRO A 378 8.10 6.07 4.43
CA PRO A 378 7.66 4.76 3.95
C PRO A 378 8.47 3.59 4.56
N ASP A 379 8.84 3.68 5.85
CA ASP A 379 9.58 2.64 6.53
C ASP A 379 8.62 1.57 7.09
N TRP A 380 8.39 0.53 6.30
CA TRP A 380 7.55 -0.61 6.67
C TRP A 380 8.03 -1.34 7.93
N ARG A 381 9.31 -1.26 8.27
CA ARG A 381 9.89 -1.88 9.47
C ARG A 381 9.36 -1.16 10.72
N GLN A 382 9.30 0.18 10.67
CA GLN A 382 8.64 0.98 11.70
C GLN A 382 7.13 0.70 11.69
N GLY A 383 6.51 0.61 10.51
CA GLY A 383 5.09 0.25 10.39
C GLY A 383 4.76 -1.10 11.02
N ILE A 384 5.65 -2.11 10.93
CA ILE A 384 5.52 -3.39 11.64
C ILE A 384 5.65 -3.20 13.15
N ALA A 385 6.63 -2.44 13.63
CA ALA A 385 6.80 -2.16 15.05
C ALA A 385 5.55 -1.46 15.63
N ASP A 386 4.99 -0.52 14.88
CA ASP A 386 3.77 0.19 15.26
C ASP A 386 2.54 -0.73 15.25
N ALA A 387 2.38 -1.58 14.21
CA ALA A 387 1.26 -2.51 14.10
C ALA A 387 1.24 -3.58 15.20
N ASP A 388 2.40 -3.93 15.72
CA ASP A 388 2.53 -4.95 16.76
C ASP A 388 1.66 -4.64 17.99
N ALA A 389 1.49 -3.36 18.34
CA ALA A 389 0.67 -2.93 19.46
C ALA A 389 -0.82 -3.28 19.28
N TRP A 390 -1.34 -3.31 18.03
CA TRP A 390 -2.75 -3.57 17.71
C TRP A 390 -3.07 -5.03 17.35
N LEU A 391 -2.09 -5.92 17.31
CA LEU A 391 -2.37 -7.35 17.07
C LEU A 391 -3.07 -8.05 18.24
N GLY A 392 -3.16 -7.39 19.41
CA GLY A 392 -3.67 -7.97 20.64
C GLY A 392 -2.64 -8.79 21.40
N ALA A 393 -3.09 -9.55 22.40
CA ALA A 393 -2.20 -10.30 23.28
C ALA A 393 -1.24 -11.20 22.48
N PRO A 394 0.06 -11.27 22.86
CA PRO A 394 1.02 -12.17 22.22
C PRO A 394 0.53 -13.61 22.25
N LEU A 395 0.77 -14.34 21.16
CA LEU A 395 0.62 -15.78 21.14
C LEU A 395 1.56 -16.38 22.22
N SER A 396 1.16 -17.49 22.82
CA SER A 396 2.00 -18.17 23.82
C SER A 396 2.74 -19.34 23.20
N GLY A 397 4.02 -19.51 23.54
CA GLY A 397 4.83 -20.63 23.07
C GLY A 397 6.16 -20.20 22.42
N PRO A 398 7.05 -21.16 22.15
CA PRO A 398 8.41 -20.87 21.64
C PRO A 398 8.46 -20.26 20.23
N THR A 399 7.41 -20.43 19.42
CA THR A 399 7.31 -19.90 18.06
C THR A 399 6.50 -18.58 17.99
N ALA A 400 5.94 -18.13 19.12
CA ALA A 400 5.00 -17.01 19.18
C ALA A 400 5.54 -15.72 18.52
N THR A 401 6.82 -15.39 18.77
CA THR A 401 7.46 -14.20 18.17
C THR A 401 7.58 -14.32 16.66
N ALA A 402 8.06 -15.47 16.17
CA ALA A 402 8.22 -15.72 14.75
C ALA A 402 6.86 -15.74 14.01
N ASP A 403 5.85 -16.37 14.59
CA ASP A 403 4.50 -16.45 13.99
C ASP A 403 3.83 -15.06 13.93
N ARG A 404 4.04 -14.25 14.97
CA ARG A 404 3.59 -12.86 15.02
C ARG A 404 4.30 -12.02 13.95
N MET A 405 5.62 -12.15 13.81
CA MET A 405 6.39 -11.45 12.79
C MET A 405 5.97 -11.89 11.37
N ARG A 406 5.73 -13.19 11.14
CA ARG A 406 5.18 -13.68 9.86
C ARG A 406 3.85 -13.04 9.52
N ALA A 407 2.95 -12.94 10.50
CA ALA A 407 1.65 -12.28 10.28
C ALA A 407 1.82 -10.81 9.87
N LEU A 408 2.71 -10.08 10.53
CA LEU A 408 3.02 -8.68 10.21
C LEU A 408 3.68 -8.53 8.83
N LEU A 409 4.66 -9.38 8.49
CA LEU A 409 5.29 -9.40 7.17
C LEU A 409 4.28 -9.71 6.06
N ARG A 410 3.34 -10.63 6.30
CA ARG A 410 2.25 -10.90 5.36
C ARG A 410 1.33 -9.69 5.16
N GLY A 411 1.22 -8.80 6.14
CA GLY A 411 0.53 -7.52 6.03
C GLY A 411 1.17 -6.55 5.02
N TYR A 412 2.47 -6.71 4.74
CA TYR A 412 3.22 -5.93 3.75
C TYR A 412 3.61 -6.73 2.48
N THR A 413 3.16 -7.97 2.34
CA THR A 413 3.52 -8.82 1.19
C THR A 413 2.32 -9.54 0.59
N VAL A 414 1.76 -10.51 1.30
CA VAL A 414 0.67 -11.38 0.84
C VAL A 414 -0.67 -10.65 0.79
N ALA A 415 -1.03 -9.93 1.85
CA ALA A 415 -2.30 -9.20 1.92
C ALA A 415 -2.40 -8.08 0.88
N PRO A 416 -1.37 -7.22 0.68
CA PRO A 416 -1.38 -6.26 -0.41
C PRO A 416 -1.42 -6.91 -1.80
N ALA A 417 -0.72 -8.03 -2.01
CA ALA A 417 -0.81 -8.75 -3.28
C ALA A 417 -2.24 -9.25 -3.54
N ARG A 418 -2.95 -9.71 -2.49
CA ARG A 418 -4.37 -10.06 -2.56
C ARG A 418 -5.24 -8.84 -2.83
N GLN A 419 -5.00 -7.71 -2.14
CA GLN A 419 -5.70 -6.44 -2.39
C GLN A 419 -5.59 -6.04 -3.85
N ASP A 420 -4.38 -6.14 -4.42
CA ASP A 420 -4.11 -5.82 -5.83
C ASP A 420 -4.70 -6.85 -6.81
N GLY A 421 -5.22 -7.99 -6.38
CA GLY A 421 -5.58 -9.11 -7.26
C GLY A 421 -4.37 -9.72 -7.97
N ALA A 422 -3.20 -9.63 -7.37
CA ALA A 422 -1.90 -10.01 -7.93
C ALA A 422 -1.27 -11.22 -7.23
N GLU A 423 -1.92 -11.81 -6.23
CA GLU A 423 -1.41 -12.97 -5.48
C GLU A 423 -1.08 -14.20 -6.35
N PRO A 424 -1.66 -14.40 -7.55
CA PRO A 424 -1.25 -15.51 -8.39
C PRO A 424 0.18 -15.36 -8.93
N TRP A 425 0.75 -14.13 -8.90
CA TRP A 425 2.05 -13.87 -9.52
C TRP A 425 3.02 -13.05 -8.67
N LYS A 426 2.63 -12.49 -7.49
CA LYS A 426 3.52 -11.79 -6.53
C LYS A 426 3.10 -12.06 -5.08
N GLY A 427 3.85 -11.54 -4.11
CA GLY A 427 3.54 -11.54 -2.67
C GLY A 427 4.16 -12.69 -1.87
N THR A 428 4.60 -13.75 -2.54
CA THR A 428 5.35 -14.88 -1.94
C THR A 428 6.49 -15.30 -2.85
N LEU A 429 7.47 -16.05 -2.32
CA LEU A 429 8.60 -16.57 -3.11
C LEU A 429 8.34 -18.01 -3.59
N GLU A 430 7.31 -18.18 -4.40
CA GLU A 430 6.96 -19.47 -5.01
C GLU A 430 7.42 -19.55 -6.47
N PRO A 431 7.76 -20.76 -6.97
CA PRO A 431 8.11 -20.94 -8.37
C PRO A 431 7.06 -20.35 -9.33
N ARG A 432 7.53 -19.67 -10.40
CA ARG A 432 6.78 -18.95 -11.44
C ARG A 432 6.27 -17.57 -11.03
N LYS A 433 6.24 -17.21 -9.75
CA LYS A 433 5.96 -15.83 -9.34
C LYS A 433 7.11 -14.91 -9.75
N VAL A 434 6.86 -13.62 -9.80
CA VAL A 434 7.90 -12.62 -10.07
C VAL A 434 8.99 -12.69 -9.03
N ALA A 435 10.21 -12.47 -9.44
CA ALA A 435 11.36 -12.40 -8.55
C ALA A 435 11.52 -10.98 -8.00
N ASP A 436 10.57 -10.61 -7.13
CA ASP A 436 10.59 -9.38 -6.35
C ASP A 436 11.02 -9.75 -4.93
N LEU A 437 12.22 -9.32 -4.51
CA LEU A 437 12.89 -9.76 -3.29
C LEU A 437 13.37 -8.55 -2.49
N CYS A 438 13.31 -8.68 -1.16
CA CYS A 438 14.01 -7.85 -0.21
C CYS A 438 15.02 -8.72 0.56
N VAL A 439 16.28 -8.32 0.60
CA VAL A 439 17.34 -8.99 1.36
C VAL A 439 17.67 -8.15 2.57
N LEU A 440 17.53 -8.74 3.75
CA LEU A 440 17.77 -8.12 5.04
C LEU A 440 19.09 -8.60 5.64
N GLU A 441 19.76 -7.71 6.36
CA GLU A 441 21.00 -7.99 7.11
C GLU A 441 20.84 -9.14 8.12
N THR A 442 19.66 -9.19 8.77
CA THR A 442 19.35 -10.17 9.82
C THR A 442 17.98 -10.81 9.57
N ASP A 443 17.78 -12.04 10.05
CA ASP A 443 16.50 -12.72 9.95
C ASP A 443 15.41 -12.02 10.79
N PRO A 444 14.38 -11.43 10.15
CA PRO A 444 13.33 -10.69 10.84
C PRO A 444 12.51 -11.56 11.80
N LEU A 445 12.48 -12.89 11.60
CA LEU A 445 11.76 -13.79 12.50
C LEU A 445 12.48 -14.00 13.84
N ASN A 446 13.75 -13.60 13.94
CA ASN A 446 14.58 -13.73 15.12
C ASN A 446 14.76 -12.42 15.90
N VAL A 447 14.10 -11.33 15.49
CA VAL A 447 14.15 -10.04 16.17
C VAL A 447 12.77 -9.65 16.69
N ALA A 448 12.71 -8.87 17.75
CA ALA A 448 11.45 -8.29 18.20
C ALA A 448 10.94 -7.25 17.18
N ALA A 449 9.63 -7.08 17.08
CA ALA A 449 9.05 -6.10 16.16
C ALA A 449 9.59 -4.68 16.41
N SER A 450 9.81 -4.31 17.68
CA SER A 450 10.39 -3.01 18.06
C SER A 450 11.86 -2.82 17.64
N GLU A 451 12.58 -3.90 17.35
CA GLU A 451 13.97 -3.85 16.91
C GLU A 451 14.09 -3.88 15.38
N LEU A 452 13.01 -4.28 14.68
CA LEU A 452 13.01 -4.41 13.22
C LEU A 452 13.43 -3.13 12.48
N PRO A 453 13.10 -1.89 12.93
CA PRO A 453 13.58 -0.67 12.29
C PRO A 453 15.10 -0.53 12.20
N THR A 454 15.85 -1.24 13.05
CA THR A 454 17.32 -1.21 13.04
C THR A 454 17.94 -2.20 12.04
N VAL A 455 17.15 -3.13 11.51
CA VAL A 455 17.62 -4.15 10.55
C VAL A 455 17.82 -3.52 9.18
N GLY A 456 19.03 -3.63 8.63
CA GLY A 456 19.38 -3.06 7.32
C GLY A 456 18.74 -3.82 6.15
N VAL A 457 18.33 -3.07 5.11
CA VAL A 457 18.04 -3.63 3.78
C VAL A 457 19.35 -3.65 3.00
N GLU A 458 19.76 -4.83 2.53
CA GLU A 458 21.02 -5.02 1.83
C GLU A 458 20.87 -5.00 0.31
N LEU A 459 19.84 -5.69 -0.18
CA LEU A 459 19.54 -5.74 -1.62
C LEU A 459 18.04 -5.65 -1.86
N THR A 460 17.68 -5.05 -2.99
CA THR A 460 16.30 -5.09 -3.50
C THR A 460 16.34 -5.54 -4.96
N VAL A 461 15.56 -6.56 -5.27
CA VAL A 461 15.45 -7.14 -6.60
C VAL A 461 14.01 -6.99 -7.08
N VAL A 462 13.81 -6.50 -8.30
CA VAL A 462 12.49 -6.41 -8.94
C VAL A 462 12.56 -7.03 -10.32
N ASP A 463 11.65 -7.97 -10.60
CA ASP A 463 11.63 -8.72 -11.87
C ASP A 463 12.96 -9.46 -12.15
N GLY A 464 13.67 -9.86 -11.10
CA GLY A 464 14.98 -10.50 -11.18
C GLY A 464 16.17 -9.58 -11.40
N GLU A 465 15.94 -8.27 -11.49
CA GLU A 465 16.98 -7.26 -11.66
C GLU A 465 17.27 -6.56 -10.33
N LEU A 466 18.56 -6.33 -10.03
CA LEU A 466 18.99 -5.63 -8.83
C LEU A 466 18.72 -4.13 -9.01
N VAL A 467 17.81 -3.57 -8.21
CA VAL A 467 17.44 -2.14 -8.22
C VAL A 467 18.07 -1.35 -7.08
N TYR A 468 18.54 -2.02 -6.05
CA TYR A 468 19.27 -1.42 -4.94
C TYR A 468 20.27 -2.42 -4.34
N GLU A 469 21.45 -1.93 -4.01
CA GLU A 469 22.50 -2.62 -3.26
C GLU A 469 23.12 -1.63 -2.27
N ARG A 470 23.12 -1.99 -0.98
CA ARG A 470 23.69 -1.16 0.07
C ARG A 470 25.22 -1.05 -0.12
N GLU A 471 25.72 0.16 -0.18
CA GLU A 471 27.18 0.36 -0.24
C GLU A 471 27.84 -0.12 1.06
N PRO A 472 28.98 -0.84 0.99
CA PRO A 472 29.71 -1.22 2.18
C PRO A 472 30.12 0.01 2.98
N VAL A 473 29.76 0.07 4.25
CA VAL A 473 30.25 1.11 5.15
C VAL A 473 31.73 0.82 5.46
N TYR A 474 32.64 1.40 4.70
CA TYR A 474 34.04 1.41 5.11
C TYR A 474 34.17 2.32 6.32
N MET A 475 34.35 1.74 7.52
CA MET A 475 34.75 2.53 8.69
C MET A 475 36.10 3.19 8.35
N ARG A 476 36.08 4.51 8.28
CA ARG A 476 37.29 5.32 8.15
C ARG A 476 37.94 5.49 9.52
#